data_22c7defbbec371de0c70133ff9589d12
#
_entry.id   22c7defbbec371de0c70133ff9589d12
#
_cell.length_a   1.000
_cell.length_b   1.000
_cell.length_c   1.000
_cell.angle_alpha   90.00
_cell.angle_beta   90.00
_cell.angle_gamma   90.00
#
_symmetry.space_group_name_H-M   'P 1'
#
loop_
_entity.id
_entity.type
_entity.pdbx_description
1 polymer ?
#
loop_
_entity_poly.entity_id
_entity_poly.type
_entity_poly.pdbx_seq_one_letter_code
_entity_poly.pdbx_strand_id
1 'polypeptide(L)'
;MHTEFFYGQETNLKLARDFITERLENSESTIFYAQTADGKYIGFTQLYPSFSSVSAQRSWILNDLYVSEEARGRGIGKKLLNKAKEYALITKAKGISLETAISNIQAQNLYESLGYIKDLDYYSYYLNLNKA
;
A
#
# COMPACT_ATOMS: atom_id res chain seq x y z
N MET A 1 -23.95 8.37 -12.70
CA MET A 1 -23.81 6.94 -12.48
C MET A 1 -23.30 6.70 -11.07
N HIS A 2 -24.07 5.99 -10.27
CA HIS A 2 -23.63 5.65 -8.94
C HIS A 2 -22.64 4.50 -9.00
N THR A 3 -21.48 4.71 -8.42
CA THR A 3 -20.47 3.68 -8.30
C THR A 3 -20.30 3.35 -6.84
N GLU A 4 -20.59 2.13 -6.49
CA GLU A 4 -20.33 1.66 -5.14
C GLU A 4 -18.95 1.04 -5.10
N PHE A 5 -18.25 1.25 -4.00
CA PHE A 5 -16.90 0.74 -3.81
C PHE A 5 -16.90 -0.25 -2.67
N PHE A 6 -16.34 -1.40 -2.92
CA PHE A 6 -16.16 -2.42 -1.90
C PHE A 6 -14.68 -2.50 -1.56
N TYR A 7 -14.39 -2.61 -0.29
CA TYR A 7 -13.02 -2.76 0.20
C TYR A 7 -12.89 -4.11 0.85
N GLY A 8 -11.81 -4.79 0.57
CA GLY A 8 -11.60 -6.09 1.14
C GLY A 8 -10.14 -6.46 1.20
N GLN A 9 -9.85 -7.45 2.01
CA GLN A 9 -8.56 -8.10 2.04
C GLN A 9 -8.68 -9.32 1.12
N GLU A 10 -7.82 -9.38 0.13
CA GLU A 10 -7.91 -10.42 -0.89
C GLU A 10 -6.65 -11.25 -0.88
N THR A 11 -6.81 -12.57 -0.80
CA THR A 11 -5.70 -13.50 -0.81
C THR A 11 -5.38 -14.01 -2.20
N ASN A 12 -6.18 -13.64 -3.20
CA ASN A 12 -6.07 -14.26 -4.51
C ASN A 12 -6.40 -13.27 -5.64
N LEU A 13 -5.77 -12.11 -5.59
CA LEU A 13 -5.91 -11.12 -6.65
C LEU A 13 -5.28 -11.62 -7.94
N LYS A 14 -5.96 -11.35 -9.04
CA LYS A 14 -5.45 -11.76 -10.35
C LYS A 14 -4.42 -10.80 -10.91
N LEU A 15 -4.36 -9.57 -10.40
CA LEU A 15 -3.37 -8.58 -10.81
C LEU A 15 -1.99 -8.97 -10.29
N ALA A 16 -1.02 -9.02 -11.18
CA ALA A 16 0.35 -9.41 -10.84
C ALA A 16 0.40 -10.74 -10.09
N ARG A 17 -0.33 -11.71 -10.60
CA ARG A 17 -0.59 -12.98 -9.92
C ARG A 17 0.68 -13.67 -9.40
N ASP A 18 1.68 -13.82 -10.24
CA ASP A 18 2.86 -14.60 -9.88
C ASP A 18 3.61 -13.97 -8.71
N PHE A 19 3.77 -12.66 -8.75
CA PHE A 19 4.46 -11.92 -7.70
C PHE A 19 3.69 -11.99 -6.37
N ILE A 20 2.38 -11.77 -6.44
CA ILE A 20 1.53 -11.74 -5.26
C ILE A 20 1.36 -13.13 -4.66
N THR A 21 1.23 -14.16 -5.50
CA THR A 21 1.06 -15.53 -5.03
C THR A 21 2.23 -15.97 -4.15
N GLU A 22 3.45 -15.66 -4.54
CA GLU A 22 4.61 -16.00 -3.73
C GLU A 22 4.53 -15.38 -2.33
N ARG A 23 4.11 -14.13 -2.24
CA ARG A 23 3.98 -13.43 -0.96
C ARG A 23 2.87 -14.02 -0.10
N LEU A 24 1.74 -14.34 -0.71
CA LEU A 24 0.59 -14.89 0.01
C LEU A 24 0.85 -16.29 0.52
N GLU A 25 1.55 -17.12 -0.24
CA GLU A 25 1.90 -18.46 0.19
C GLU A 25 2.76 -18.45 1.45
N ASN A 26 3.54 -17.41 1.63
CA ASN A 26 4.38 -17.24 2.81
C ASN A 26 3.69 -16.46 3.91
N SER A 27 2.44 -16.07 3.70
CA SER A 27 1.66 -15.24 4.64
C SER A 27 2.36 -13.94 5.00
N GLU A 28 3.09 -13.37 4.04
CA GLU A 28 3.94 -12.20 4.28
C GLU A 28 3.32 -10.89 3.82
N SER A 29 2.23 -10.93 3.06
CA SER A 29 1.65 -9.67 2.58
C SER A 29 0.15 -9.66 2.74
N THR A 30 -0.39 -8.44 2.80
CA THR A 30 -1.81 -8.17 2.87
C THR A 30 -2.15 -7.19 1.76
N ILE A 31 -3.24 -7.46 1.05
CA ILE A 31 -3.65 -6.66 -0.08
C ILE A 31 -5.07 -6.16 0.18
N PHE A 32 -5.24 -4.85 0.07
CA PHE A 32 -6.56 -4.23 0.07
C PHE A 32 -6.87 -3.76 -1.34
N TYR A 33 -8.10 -3.96 -1.77
CA TYR A 33 -8.51 -3.57 -3.10
C TYR A 33 -9.83 -2.82 -3.05
N ALA A 34 -10.08 -2.05 -4.09
CA ALA A 34 -11.35 -1.37 -4.29
C ALA A 34 -11.96 -1.86 -5.59
N GLN A 35 -13.24 -2.15 -5.57
CA GLN A 35 -13.94 -2.55 -6.77
C GLN A 35 -15.33 -1.93 -6.84
N THR A 36 -15.83 -1.83 -8.05
CA THR A 36 -17.19 -1.32 -8.28
C THR A 36 -18.22 -2.38 -7.92
N ALA A 37 -19.48 -1.98 -7.84
CA ALA A 37 -20.58 -2.89 -7.54
C ALA A 37 -20.68 -4.05 -8.53
N ASP A 38 -20.26 -3.83 -9.78
CA ASP A 38 -20.25 -4.87 -10.82
C ASP A 38 -18.98 -5.71 -10.84
N GLY A 39 -18.12 -5.55 -9.84
CA GLY A 39 -16.94 -6.39 -9.66
C GLY A 39 -15.68 -5.96 -10.36
N LYS A 40 -15.65 -4.75 -10.92
CA LYS A 40 -14.45 -4.25 -11.60
C LYS A 40 -13.45 -3.72 -10.58
N TYR A 41 -12.23 -4.20 -10.63
CA TYR A 41 -11.17 -3.70 -9.77
C TYR A 41 -10.70 -2.33 -10.25
N ILE A 42 -10.67 -1.36 -9.35
CA ILE A 42 -10.30 0.02 -9.68
C ILE A 42 -9.11 0.52 -8.88
N GLY A 43 -8.62 -0.25 -7.95
CA GLY A 43 -7.43 0.12 -7.21
C GLY A 43 -7.04 -0.92 -6.18
N PHE A 44 -5.80 -0.85 -5.74
CA PHE A 44 -5.32 -1.73 -4.68
C PHE A 44 -4.10 -1.11 -3.99
N THR A 45 -3.83 -1.62 -2.80
CA THR A 45 -2.58 -1.35 -2.10
C THR A 45 -2.10 -2.63 -1.44
N GLN A 46 -0.79 -2.78 -1.34
CA GLN A 46 -0.18 -3.97 -0.79
C GLN A 46 0.76 -3.61 0.35
N LEU A 47 0.65 -4.35 1.45
CA LEU A 47 1.45 -4.15 2.63
C LEU A 47 2.31 -5.38 2.89
N TYR A 48 3.58 -5.16 3.19
CA TYR A 48 4.50 -6.20 3.64
C TYR A 48 4.84 -5.98 5.10
N PRO A 49 4.96 -7.06 5.87
CA PRO A 49 5.40 -6.90 7.25
C PRO A 49 6.90 -6.59 7.30
N SER A 50 7.26 -5.71 8.20
CA SER A 50 8.64 -5.44 8.57
C SER A 50 8.73 -5.51 10.08
N PHE A 51 9.88 -5.88 10.59
CA PHE A 51 10.05 -6.06 12.02
C PHE A 51 11.25 -5.25 12.48
N SER A 52 11.04 -4.43 13.50
CA SER A 52 12.14 -3.71 14.10
C SER A 52 12.77 -4.55 15.20
N SER A 53 14.03 -4.90 15.07
CA SER A 53 14.74 -5.64 16.10
C SER A 53 14.96 -4.80 17.35
N VAL A 54 14.97 -3.48 17.21
CA VAL A 54 15.19 -2.58 18.35
C VAL A 54 13.94 -2.49 19.22
N SER A 55 12.78 -2.28 18.59
CA SER A 55 11.52 -2.10 19.34
C SER A 55 10.74 -3.39 19.48
N ALA A 56 11.12 -4.46 18.79
CA ALA A 56 10.40 -5.74 18.72
C ALA A 56 8.93 -5.54 18.30
N GLN A 57 8.67 -4.49 17.52
CA GLN A 57 7.33 -4.19 17.04
C GLN A 57 7.23 -4.37 15.54
N ARG A 58 6.06 -4.82 15.11
CA ARG A 58 5.75 -4.93 13.68
C ARG A 58 5.57 -3.53 13.09
N SER A 59 6.01 -3.39 11.86
CA SER A 59 5.75 -2.23 11.02
C SER A 59 5.29 -2.76 9.67
N TRP A 60 4.56 -1.97 8.92
CA TRP A 60 4.15 -2.35 7.58
C TRP A 60 4.85 -1.46 6.56
N ILE A 61 5.21 -2.06 5.44
CA ILE A 61 5.74 -1.33 4.29
C ILE A 61 4.66 -1.36 3.22
N LEU A 62 4.20 -0.19 2.83
CA LEU A 62 3.25 -0.05 1.75
C LEU A 62 4.04 0.00 0.45
N ASN A 63 3.93 -1.06 -0.33
CA ASN A 63 4.76 -1.18 -1.52
C ASN A 63 4.13 -0.56 -2.76
N ASP A 64 2.84 -0.79 -2.95
CA ASP A 64 2.14 -0.29 -4.11
C ASP A 64 0.83 0.36 -3.71
N LEU A 65 0.54 1.47 -4.37
CA LEU A 65 -0.77 2.08 -4.33
C LEU A 65 -1.15 2.38 -5.77
N TYR A 66 -2.17 1.72 -6.25
CA TYR A 66 -2.63 1.88 -7.63
C TYR A 66 -4.10 2.24 -7.65
N VAL A 67 -4.44 3.21 -8.48
CA VAL A 67 -5.83 3.57 -8.77
C VAL A 67 -5.94 3.68 -10.28
N SER A 68 -6.93 3.00 -10.87
CA SER A 68 -7.12 3.03 -12.31
C SER A 68 -7.39 4.46 -12.77
N GLU A 69 -7.00 4.75 -13.99
CA GLU A 69 -7.13 6.10 -14.55
C GLU A 69 -8.58 6.58 -14.49
N GLU A 70 -9.53 5.71 -14.79
CA GLU A 70 -10.95 6.02 -14.76
C GLU A 70 -11.46 6.40 -13.39
N ALA A 71 -10.85 5.84 -12.34
CA ALA A 71 -11.29 6.03 -10.97
C ALA A 71 -10.55 7.13 -10.23
N ARG A 72 -9.57 7.77 -10.86
CA ARG A 72 -8.79 8.83 -10.22
C ARG A 72 -9.64 10.05 -9.96
N GLY A 73 -9.28 10.79 -8.91
CA GLY A 73 -10.02 11.97 -8.51
C GLY A 73 -11.26 11.71 -7.70
N ARG A 74 -11.50 10.46 -7.31
CA ARG A 74 -12.68 10.07 -6.52
C ARG A 74 -12.35 9.69 -5.08
N GLY A 75 -11.13 9.94 -4.64
CA GLY A 75 -10.71 9.63 -3.29
C GLY A 75 -10.44 8.15 -3.00
N ILE A 76 -10.28 7.35 -4.03
CA ILE A 76 -10.02 5.91 -3.88
C ILE A 76 -8.69 5.65 -3.18
N GLY A 77 -7.63 6.38 -3.58
CA GLY A 77 -6.32 6.24 -2.95
C GLY A 77 -6.37 6.55 -1.47
N LYS A 78 -7.08 7.62 -1.10
CA LYS A 78 -7.26 7.97 0.30
C LYS A 78 -7.99 6.88 1.07
N LYS A 79 -9.02 6.30 0.48
CA LYS A 79 -9.78 5.22 1.13
C LYS A 79 -8.93 3.97 1.31
N LEU A 80 -8.12 3.63 0.32
CA LEU A 80 -7.21 2.49 0.43
C LEU A 80 -6.16 2.72 1.51
N LEU A 81 -5.61 3.93 1.60
CA LEU A 81 -4.64 4.28 2.63
C LEU A 81 -5.27 4.26 4.02
N ASN A 82 -6.53 4.68 4.14
CA ASN A 82 -7.24 4.60 5.41
C ASN A 82 -7.48 3.15 5.83
N LYS A 83 -7.74 2.25 4.88
CA LYS A 83 -7.85 0.82 5.18
C LYS A 83 -6.52 0.26 5.66
N ALA A 84 -5.43 0.65 5.03
CA ALA A 84 -4.10 0.24 5.46
C ALA A 84 -3.82 0.70 6.88
N LYS A 85 -4.20 1.93 7.21
CA LYS A 85 -4.06 2.48 8.56
C LYS A 85 -4.87 1.68 9.57
N GLU A 86 -6.13 1.38 9.26
CA GLU A 86 -6.97 0.57 10.14
C GLU A 86 -6.33 -0.78 10.42
N TYR A 87 -5.82 -1.41 9.39
CA TYR A 87 -5.18 -2.71 9.51
C TYR A 87 -3.91 -2.63 10.37
N ALA A 88 -3.11 -1.60 10.17
CA ALA A 88 -1.92 -1.40 10.97
C ALA A 88 -2.26 -1.22 12.45
N LEU A 89 -3.33 -0.49 12.74
CA LEU A 89 -3.79 -0.31 14.11
C LEU A 89 -4.28 -1.63 14.72
N ILE A 90 -5.06 -2.39 13.98
CA ILE A 90 -5.58 -3.68 14.45
C ILE A 90 -4.45 -4.66 14.74
N THR A 91 -3.42 -4.67 13.92
CA THR A 91 -2.27 -5.55 14.09
C THR A 91 -1.23 -5.01 15.06
N LYS A 92 -1.53 -3.89 15.69
CA LYS A 92 -0.65 -3.26 16.69
C LYS A 92 0.72 -2.91 16.14
N ALA A 93 0.76 -2.50 14.88
CA ALA A 93 2.00 -2.05 14.25
C ALA A 93 2.37 -0.66 14.75
N LYS A 94 3.66 -0.37 14.77
CA LYS A 94 4.10 0.96 15.18
C LYS A 94 3.96 1.99 14.07
N GLY A 95 3.85 1.57 12.83
CA GLY A 95 3.70 2.50 11.72
C GLY A 95 3.68 1.85 10.37
N ILE A 96 3.56 2.69 9.37
CA ILE A 96 3.59 2.32 7.95
C ILE A 96 4.64 3.19 7.27
N SER A 97 5.55 2.56 6.53
CA SER A 97 6.52 3.30 5.73
C SER A 97 6.22 3.10 4.24
N LEU A 98 6.62 4.06 3.44
CA LEU A 98 6.47 3.97 1.99
C LEU A 98 7.53 4.84 1.30
N GLU A 99 7.73 4.58 0.02
CA GLU A 99 8.58 5.40 -0.81
C GLU A 99 7.78 5.90 -2.00
N THR A 100 8.10 7.09 -2.46
CA THR A 100 7.51 7.65 -3.67
C THR A 100 8.57 8.45 -4.42
N ALA A 101 8.40 8.57 -5.73
CA ALA A 101 9.33 9.32 -6.54
C ALA A 101 9.31 10.81 -6.14
N ILE A 102 10.49 11.43 -6.16
CA ILE A 102 10.62 12.84 -5.82
C ILE A 102 9.77 13.70 -6.75
N SER A 103 9.58 13.26 -7.98
CA SER A 103 8.77 13.98 -8.98
C SER A 103 7.27 13.81 -8.78
N ASN A 104 6.83 12.86 -7.97
CA ASN A 104 5.40 12.57 -7.79
C ASN A 104 4.81 13.45 -6.70
N ILE A 105 4.57 14.71 -7.03
CA ILE A 105 4.09 15.70 -6.09
C ILE A 105 2.67 15.38 -5.62
N GLN A 106 1.84 14.87 -6.50
CA GLN A 106 0.46 14.53 -6.17
C GLN A 106 0.40 13.43 -5.09
N ALA A 107 1.22 12.40 -5.23
CA ALA A 107 1.29 11.34 -4.23
C ALA A 107 1.82 11.87 -2.90
N GLN A 108 2.85 12.70 -2.94
CA GLN A 108 3.41 13.30 -1.72
C GLN A 108 2.37 14.09 -0.98
N ASN A 109 1.60 14.91 -1.68
CA ASN A 109 0.53 15.70 -1.06
C ASN A 109 -0.51 14.80 -0.41
N LEU A 110 -0.86 13.70 -1.05
CA LEU A 110 -1.82 12.75 -0.48
C LEU A 110 -1.28 12.13 0.81
N TYR A 111 -0.06 11.63 0.78
CA TYR A 111 0.53 10.99 1.96
C TYR A 111 0.65 11.97 3.11
N GLU A 112 1.15 13.17 2.84
CA GLU A 112 1.33 14.17 3.88
C GLU A 112 -0.01 14.63 4.47
N SER A 113 -1.06 14.70 3.64
CA SER A 113 -2.39 15.05 4.12
C SER A 113 -2.96 14.00 5.08
N LEU A 114 -2.46 12.78 5.02
CA LEU A 114 -2.92 11.68 5.88
C LEU A 114 -2.00 11.43 7.07
N GLY A 115 -1.02 12.30 7.28
CA GLY A 115 -0.16 12.22 8.45
C GLY A 115 1.17 11.53 8.24
N TYR A 116 1.49 11.12 7.02
CA TYR A 116 2.82 10.60 6.72
C TYR A 116 3.81 11.74 6.74
N ILE A 117 4.96 11.49 7.35
CA ILE A 117 6.00 12.50 7.53
C ILE A 117 7.22 12.09 6.72
N LYS A 118 7.70 13.02 5.89
CA LYS A 118 8.91 12.79 5.11
C LYS A 118 10.10 12.65 6.05
N ASP A 119 10.91 11.62 5.82
CA ASP A 119 12.12 11.41 6.60
C ASP A 119 13.21 12.36 6.12
N LEU A 120 13.64 13.23 7.00
CA LEU A 120 14.71 14.18 6.72
C LEU A 120 15.99 13.86 7.50
N ASP A 121 15.95 12.84 8.34
CA ASP A 121 17.05 12.49 9.23
C ASP A 121 17.93 11.37 8.72
N TYR A 122 17.43 10.57 7.77
CA TYR A 122 18.15 9.40 7.28
C TYR A 122 18.20 9.39 5.77
N TYR A 123 19.34 8.98 5.23
CA TYR A 123 19.47 8.69 3.80
C TYR A 123 19.21 7.21 3.55
N SER A 124 18.62 6.91 2.43
CA SER A 124 18.43 5.53 1.98
C SER A 124 19.51 5.16 0.98
N TYR A 125 20.04 3.95 1.11
CA TYR A 125 21.04 3.41 0.17
C TYR A 125 20.52 2.12 -0.45
N TYR A 126 20.87 1.90 -1.72
CA TYR A 126 20.44 0.72 -2.43
C TYR A 126 21.61 0.19 -3.26
N LEU A 127 21.93 -1.09 -3.08
CA LEU A 127 22.94 -1.75 -3.90
C LEU A 127 22.22 -2.62 -4.94
N ASN A 128 22.35 -2.25 -6.20
CA ASN A 128 21.70 -2.98 -7.29
C ASN A 128 22.60 -4.17 -7.70
N LEU A 129 22.13 -5.38 -7.43
CA LEU A 129 22.85 -6.61 -7.74
C LEU A 129 22.52 -7.17 -9.12
N ASN A 130 21.54 -6.62 -9.79
CA ASN A 130 21.18 -7.04 -11.15
C ASN A 130 22.01 -6.35 -12.24
N LYS A 131 22.83 -5.40 -11.85
CA LYS A 131 23.64 -4.64 -12.78
C LYS A 131 24.88 -5.42 -13.13
N ALA A 132 25.05 -5.67 -14.41
CA ALA A 132 26.21 -6.38 -14.93
C ALA A 132 27.46 -5.50 -14.89
#